data_038d3aaae5252ab63917d035b6de1734
#
_entry.id   038d3aaae5252ab63917d035b6de1734
#
_cell.length_a   1.000
_cell.length_b   1.000
_cell.length_c   1.000
_cell.angle_alpha   90.00
_cell.angle_beta   90.00
_cell.angle_gamma   90.00
#
_symmetry.space_group_name_H-M   'P 1'
#
loop_
_entity.id
_entity.type
_entity.pdbx_description
1 polymer ?
#
loop_
_entity_poly.entity_id
_entity_poly.type
_entity_poly.pdbx_seq_one_letter_code
_entity_poly.pdbx_strand_id
1 'polypeptide(L)'
;MSIKKQFIKSKPVCKVTFSVNAKEATTASVVGDFNNWNPSEGELVKLKTGVFKGLFEIPCEKSYEFKYVVDGEFINEPEADEQVWNDFAGAENSVLAV
;
A
#
# COMPACT_ATOMS: atom_id res chain seq x y z
N MET A 1 8.80 -6.87 1.20
CA MET A 1 7.53 -6.18 0.91
C MET A 1 6.59 -7.11 0.18
N SER A 2 5.33 -7.09 0.53
CA SER A 2 4.35 -7.94 -0.15
C SER A 2 2.95 -7.37 -0.05
N ILE A 3 2.09 -7.84 -0.95
CA ILE A 3 0.68 -7.51 -0.98
C ILE A 3 -0.08 -8.83 -0.99
N LYS A 4 -1.08 -8.94 -0.10
CA LYS A 4 -1.94 -10.11 -0.05
C LYS A 4 -3.38 -9.67 -0.24
N LYS A 5 -4.07 -10.28 -1.18
CA LYS A 5 -5.45 -9.92 -1.53
C LYS A 5 -6.39 -11.03 -1.12
N GLN A 6 -7.52 -10.67 -0.51
CA GLN A 6 -8.58 -11.61 -0.18
C GLN A 6 -9.91 -11.01 -0.63
N PHE A 7 -10.48 -11.59 -1.69
CA PHE A 7 -11.77 -11.13 -2.22
C PHE A 7 -12.90 -11.65 -1.36
N ILE A 8 -13.85 -10.77 -1.05
CA ILE A 8 -15.02 -11.12 -0.24
C ILE A 8 -16.20 -11.33 -1.17
N LYS A 9 -16.78 -12.53 -1.14
CA LYS A 9 -17.90 -12.87 -2.04
C LYS A 9 -19.18 -12.08 -1.79
N SER A 10 -19.40 -11.66 -0.54
CA SER A 10 -20.64 -10.99 -0.16
C SER A 10 -20.63 -9.48 -0.29
N LYS A 11 -19.48 -8.90 -0.59
CA LYS A 11 -19.31 -7.44 -0.68
C LYS A 11 -18.40 -7.08 -1.86
N PRO A 12 -18.63 -5.91 -2.48
CA PRO A 12 -17.76 -5.46 -3.57
C PRO A 12 -16.43 -4.85 -3.05
N VAL A 13 -15.80 -5.52 -2.09
CA VAL A 13 -14.53 -5.06 -1.50
C VAL A 13 -13.54 -6.21 -1.45
N CYS A 14 -12.27 -5.86 -1.41
CA CYS A 14 -11.16 -6.77 -1.25
C CYS A 14 -10.41 -6.40 0.03
N LYS A 15 -10.09 -7.40 0.85
CA LYS A 15 -9.20 -7.19 1.99
C LYS A 15 -7.78 -7.27 1.48
N VAL A 16 -7.05 -6.19 1.61
CA VAL A 16 -5.66 -6.11 1.13
C VAL A 16 -4.74 -5.92 2.32
N THR A 17 -3.78 -6.83 2.45
CA THR A 17 -2.75 -6.73 3.48
C THR A 17 -1.47 -6.25 2.84
N PHE A 18 -0.96 -5.12 3.30
CA PHE A 18 0.32 -4.59 2.88
C PHE A 18 1.37 -4.92 3.93
N SER A 19 2.54 -5.38 3.50
CA SER A 19 3.66 -5.69 4.38
C SER A 19 4.92 -5.00 3.87
N VAL A 20 5.61 -4.30 4.76
CA VAL A 20 6.85 -3.59 4.44
C VAL A 20 7.95 -4.06 5.39
N ASN A 21 9.04 -4.57 4.81
CA ASN A 21 10.21 -4.97 5.59
C ASN A 21 11.09 -3.75 5.81
N ALA A 22 10.93 -3.09 6.94
CA ALA A 22 11.67 -1.89 7.27
C ALA A 22 12.06 -1.92 8.74
N LYS A 23 12.89 -2.90 9.08
CA LYS A 23 13.26 -3.21 10.46
C LYS A 23 13.78 -2.02 11.26
N GLU A 24 14.52 -1.15 10.62
CA GLU A 24 15.12 0.02 11.28
C GLU A 24 14.28 1.28 11.19
N ALA A 25 13.15 1.23 10.49
CA ALA A 25 12.26 2.38 10.38
C ALA A 25 11.42 2.56 11.64
N THR A 26 11.03 3.78 11.90
CA THR A 26 10.15 4.13 13.01
C THR A 26 8.70 4.10 12.61
N THR A 27 8.40 4.56 11.39
CA THR A 27 7.03 4.65 10.87
C THR A 27 6.94 4.14 9.46
N ALA A 28 5.78 3.61 9.10
CA ALA A 28 5.46 3.27 7.72
C ALA A 28 3.97 3.42 7.49
N SER A 29 3.61 3.87 6.30
CA SER A 29 2.21 4.04 5.88
C SER A 29 2.07 3.65 4.42
N VAL A 30 0.87 3.27 4.01
CA VAL A 30 0.53 3.11 2.60
C VAL A 30 -0.36 4.29 2.21
N VAL A 31 -0.02 4.94 1.11
CA VAL A 31 -0.78 6.09 0.59
C VAL A 31 -1.14 5.83 -0.86
N GLY A 32 -2.36 6.16 -1.24
CA GLY A 32 -2.79 5.94 -2.61
C GLY A 32 -4.17 6.51 -2.88
N ASP A 33 -4.67 6.22 -4.08
CA ASP A 33 -5.98 6.69 -4.52
C ASP A 33 -7.12 6.22 -3.62
N PHE A 34 -6.91 5.12 -2.89
CA PHE A 34 -7.94 4.56 -2.00
C PHE A 34 -8.06 5.27 -0.66
N ASN A 35 -7.12 6.14 -0.30
CA ASN A 35 -7.18 6.90 0.96
C ASN A 35 -6.77 8.36 0.79
N ASN A 36 -6.95 8.91 -0.40
CA ASN A 36 -6.61 10.30 -0.74
C ASN A 36 -5.15 10.65 -0.45
N TRP A 37 -4.26 9.66 -0.56
CA TRP A 37 -2.82 9.80 -0.32
C TRP A 37 -2.51 10.35 1.08
N ASN A 38 -3.37 10.04 2.05
CA ASN A 38 -3.24 10.50 3.43
C ASN A 38 -2.53 9.46 4.30
N PRO A 39 -1.29 9.75 4.77
CA PRO A 39 -0.55 8.79 5.60
C PRO A 39 -1.27 8.41 6.90
N SER A 40 -2.06 9.30 7.45
CA SER A 40 -2.81 9.03 8.69
C SER A 40 -3.86 7.95 8.52
N GLU A 41 -4.37 7.77 7.30
CA GLU A 41 -5.38 6.77 7.00
C GLU A 41 -4.79 5.45 6.54
N GLY A 42 -3.48 5.41 6.30
CA GLY A 42 -2.78 4.22 5.84
C GLY A 42 -1.68 3.74 6.76
N GLU A 43 -1.72 4.08 8.04
CA GLU A 43 -0.68 3.68 8.99
C GLU A 43 -0.55 2.17 9.10
N LEU A 44 0.69 1.69 9.04
CA LEU A 44 1.03 0.28 9.22
C LEU A 44 1.59 0.08 10.63
N VAL A 45 1.32 -1.09 11.20
CA VAL A 45 1.75 -1.43 12.54
C VAL A 45 3.04 -2.24 12.47
N LYS A 46 4.05 -1.82 13.24
CA LYS A 46 5.32 -2.53 13.32
C LYS A 46 5.19 -3.75 14.21
N LEU A 47 5.48 -4.92 13.65
CA LEU A 47 5.50 -6.17 14.38
C LEU A 47 6.86 -6.38 15.06
N LYS A 48 6.93 -7.34 15.97
CA LYS A 48 8.17 -7.67 16.70
C LYS A 48 9.30 -8.08 15.77
N THR A 49 8.96 -8.62 14.61
CA THR A 49 9.94 -9.04 13.59
C THR A 49 10.55 -7.88 12.82
N GLY A 50 10.02 -6.67 12.98
CA GLY A 50 10.46 -5.50 12.22
C GLY A 50 9.68 -5.27 10.95
N VAL A 51 8.67 -6.09 10.69
CA VAL A 51 7.78 -5.92 9.53
C VAL A 51 6.64 -4.99 9.90
N PHE A 52 6.36 -4.01 9.05
CA PHE A 52 5.17 -3.17 9.18
C PHE A 52 4.04 -3.81 8.38
N LYS A 53 2.86 -3.90 8.98
CA LYS A 53 1.73 -4.60 8.37
C LYS A 53 0.42 -3.86 8.61
N GLY A 54 -0.46 -3.87 7.61
CA GLY A 54 -1.78 -3.28 7.74
C GLY A 54 -2.78 -3.98 6.82
N LEU A 55 -4.02 -4.11 7.29
CA LEU A 55 -5.12 -4.71 6.55
C LEU A 55 -6.16 -3.64 6.25
N PHE A 56 -6.54 -3.51 4.98
CA PHE A 56 -7.51 -2.51 4.54
C PHE A 56 -8.57 -3.14 3.67
N GLU A 57 -9.81 -2.68 3.80
CA GLU A 57 -10.89 -3.05 2.89
C GLU A 57 -10.94 -2.01 1.78
N ILE A 58 -10.73 -2.44 0.55
CA ILE A 58 -10.66 -1.56 -0.62
C ILE A 58 -11.68 -2.01 -1.65
N PRO A 59 -12.51 -1.08 -2.19
CA PRO A 59 -13.47 -1.44 -3.23
C PRO A 59 -12.82 -2.16 -4.39
N CYS A 60 -13.39 -3.27 -4.82
CA CYS A 60 -12.83 -4.08 -5.90
C CYS A 60 -13.28 -3.60 -7.28
N GLU A 61 -12.80 -4.29 -8.33
CA GLU A 61 -13.05 -3.98 -9.73
C GLU A 61 -12.48 -2.62 -10.16
N LYS A 62 -11.36 -2.24 -9.53
CA LYS A 62 -10.64 -0.99 -9.82
C LYS A 62 -9.15 -1.20 -9.70
N SER A 63 -8.41 -0.28 -10.29
CA SER A 63 -6.96 -0.18 -10.09
C SER A 63 -6.67 1.11 -9.35
N TYR A 64 -5.73 1.04 -8.43
CA TYR A 64 -5.33 2.19 -7.59
C TYR A 64 -3.84 2.38 -7.68
N GLU A 65 -3.41 3.63 -7.82
CA GLU A 65 -1.99 3.96 -7.71
C GLU A 65 -1.67 4.20 -6.23
N PHE A 66 -0.53 3.73 -5.79
CA PHE A 66 -0.13 3.84 -4.39
C PHE A 66 1.39 3.83 -4.23
N LYS A 67 1.84 4.21 -3.04
CA LYS A 67 3.21 4.12 -2.59
C LYS A 67 3.24 3.85 -1.10
N TYR A 68 4.40 3.46 -0.60
CA TYR A 68 4.63 3.43 0.85
C TYR A 68 5.37 4.70 1.24
N VAL A 69 5.13 5.16 2.47
CA VAL A 69 5.90 6.24 3.09
C VAL A 69 6.59 5.63 4.31
N VAL A 70 7.92 5.50 4.24
CA VAL A 70 8.71 4.90 5.30
C VAL A 70 9.65 5.95 5.85
N ASP A 71 9.45 6.34 7.12
CA ASP A 71 10.20 7.44 7.75
C ASP A 71 10.25 8.70 6.88
N GLY A 72 9.11 9.01 6.24
CA GLY A 72 8.99 10.19 5.39
C GLY A 72 9.47 10.02 3.95
N GLU A 73 9.98 8.86 3.58
CA GLU A 73 10.44 8.59 2.22
C GLU A 73 9.43 7.75 1.45
N PHE A 74 9.17 8.16 0.21
CA PHE A 74 8.28 7.40 -0.68
C PHE A 74 9.03 6.25 -1.31
N ILE A 75 8.47 5.04 -1.22
CA ILE A 75 9.01 3.85 -1.88
C ILE A 75 7.90 3.09 -2.57
N ASN A 76 8.25 2.40 -3.66
CA ASN A 76 7.32 1.59 -4.42
C ASN A 76 7.30 0.14 -3.93
N GLU A 77 6.21 -0.56 -4.27
CA GLU A 77 6.07 -1.99 -4.00
C GLU A 77 6.65 -2.77 -5.18
N PRO A 78 7.72 -3.56 -4.98
CA PRO A 78 8.31 -4.35 -6.07
C PRO A 78 7.37 -5.41 -6.63
N GLU A 79 6.43 -5.90 -5.81
CA GLU A 79 5.48 -6.94 -6.19
C GLU A 79 4.11 -6.40 -6.58
N ALA A 80 4.02 -5.11 -6.87
CA ALA A 80 2.76 -4.50 -7.34
C ALA A 80 2.34 -5.11 -8.69
N ASP A 81 1.04 -5.03 -8.98
CA ASP A 81 0.50 -5.55 -10.24
C ASP A 81 1.12 -4.84 -11.44
N GLU A 82 1.44 -3.56 -11.28
CA GLU A 82 2.02 -2.74 -12.34
C GLU A 82 2.76 -1.56 -11.73
N GLN A 83 3.68 -0.96 -12.50
CA GLN A 83 4.31 0.31 -12.15
C GLN A 83 3.96 1.28 -13.28
N VAL A 84 3.46 2.47 -12.94
CA VAL A 84 3.09 3.49 -13.92
C VAL A 84 3.81 4.79 -13.65
N TRP A 85 4.24 5.45 -14.73
CA TRP A 85 4.89 6.75 -14.62
C TRP A 85 3.88 7.84 -14.26
N ASN A 86 4.22 8.65 -13.29
CA ASN A 86 3.42 9.79 -12.87
C ASN A 86 4.21 11.07 -13.16
N ASP A 87 3.78 11.83 -14.17
CA ASP A 87 4.45 13.07 -14.57
C ASP A 87 4.46 14.12 -13.46
N PHE A 88 3.41 14.15 -12.67
CA PHE A 88 3.28 15.11 -11.58
C PHE A 88 4.32 14.87 -10.49
N ALA A 89 4.54 13.61 -10.15
CA ALA A 89 5.52 13.24 -9.12
C ALA A 89 6.94 13.11 -9.68
N GLY A 90 7.09 12.98 -10.99
CA GLY A 90 8.36 12.73 -11.63
C GLY A 90 8.94 11.36 -11.29
N ALA A 91 8.08 10.39 -11.02
CA ALA A 91 8.47 9.05 -10.61
C ALA A 91 7.37 8.05 -10.94
N GLU A 92 7.68 6.76 -10.84
CA GLU A 92 6.67 5.72 -11.00
C GLU A 92 5.87 5.53 -9.73
N ASN A 93 4.59 5.21 -9.89
CA ASN A 93 3.73 4.75 -8.80
C ASN A 93 3.45 3.27 -8.98
N SER A 94 3.28 2.58 -7.86
CA SER A 94 2.84 1.19 -7.87
C SER A 94 1.35 1.11 -8.13
N VAL A 95 0.87 0.04 -8.75
CA VAL A 95 -0.55 -0.15 -9.06
C VAL A 95 -1.06 -1.38 -8.33
N LEU A 96 -2.20 -1.20 -7.65
CA LEU A 96 -2.95 -2.28 -7.02
C LEU A 96 -4.21 -2.51 -7.85
N ALA A 97 -4.34 -3.69 -8.44
CA ALA A 97 -5.55 -4.10 -9.17
C ALA A 97 -6.35 -5.07 -8.32
N VAL A 98 -7.58 -4.72 -8.02
CA VAL A 98 -8.45 -5.57 -7.18
C VAL A 98 -9.84 -5.77 -7.78
#